data_be2e6e1bdb0958f31fec213273340e7c
#
_entry.id   be2e6e1bdb0958f31fec213273340e7c
#
_cell.length_a   1.000
_cell.length_b   1.000
_cell.length_c   1.000
_cell.angle_alpha   90.00
_cell.angle_beta   90.00
_cell.angle_gamma   90.00
#
_symmetry.space_group_name_H-M   'P 1'
#
loop_
_entity.id
_entity.type
_entity.pdbx_description
1 polymer ?
#
loop_
_entity_poly.entity_id
_entity_poly.type
_entity_poly.pdbx_seq_one_letter_code
_entity_poly.pdbx_strand_id
1 'polypeptide(L)'
;MDALITGLGLLESPRWQNGRLWVADWTAGLIRAIDPAGRVEVVLEHQSLPMCFDFLPAAGGLVLTSSSQRALLRLSADGTLSRYADLSVLSPHGPNDVVIDGRGNTYVNNVNFDFAAGPPAGDPAPGFVALASPGSARVVADDLAFPNGMAVTADNATLIVAESYRHRLTAFDIGADGSLSNRRVWAEVGDHSPDGICLDRDGAAWYADVADRCCVRVREGGEVLDRVQLDRAAFACMLGGNDRRTLFVVAAHWPGPQNLMHHTEWDGTVLAVPVLVPGAGWPGRGSGG
;
A
#
# COMPACT_ATOMS: atom_id res chain seq x y z
N MET A 1 14.84 14.28 -10.31
CA MET A 1 14.35 13.52 -9.15
C MET A 1 14.91 14.21 -7.91
N ASP A 2 14.04 14.75 -7.08
CA ASP A 2 14.44 15.52 -5.90
C ASP A 2 13.92 14.83 -4.65
N ALA A 3 14.71 14.85 -3.56
CA ALA A 3 14.24 14.38 -2.28
C ALA A 3 13.31 15.47 -1.68
N LEU A 4 12.05 15.09 -1.43
CA LEU A 4 11.13 15.94 -0.68
C LEU A 4 11.52 15.99 0.80
N ILE A 5 11.92 14.85 1.34
CA ILE A 5 12.40 14.70 2.72
C ILE A 5 13.29 13.47 2.85
N THR A 6 14.24 13.51 3.79
CA THR A 6 15.18 12.44 4.12
C THR A 6 15.28 12.25 5.64
N GLY A 7 15.92 11.16 6.08
CA GLY A 7 16.20 10.91 7.49
C GLY A 7 14.99 10.43 8.30
N LEU A 8 14.04 9.78 7.64
CA LEU A 8 12.92 9.10 8.27
C LEU A 8 13.23 7.61 8.48
N GLY A 9 12.31 6.87 9.07
CA GLY A 9 12.39 5.43 9.22
C GLY A 9 12.07 4.69 7.92
N LEU A 10 11.70 3.40 8.02
CA LEU A 10 11.17 2.64 6.90
C LEU A 10 9.77 3.12 6.58
N LEU A 11 9.62 3.76 5.44
CA LEU A 11 8.37 4.37 5.01
C LEU A 11 7.57 3.40 4.14
N GLU A 12 6.25 3.42 4.33
CA GLU A 12 5.29 2.63 3.59
C GLU A 12 3.94 3.32 3.42
N SER A 13 3.05 2.70 2.64
CA SER A 13 1.65 3.10 2.49
C SER A 13 1.47 4.58 2.13
N PRO A 14 2.17 5.11 1.12
CA PRO A 14 2.01 6.50 0.73
C PRO A 14 0.59 6.75 0.20
N ARG A 15 -0.04 7.84 0.66
CA ARG A 15 -1.37 8.28 0.21
C ARG A 15 -1.37 9.79 -0.01
N TRP A 16 -1.94 10.23 -1.12
CA TRP A 16 -2.10 11.68 -1.39
C TRP A 16 -3.50 12.13 -0.99
N GLN A 17 -3.60 12.94 0.05
CA GLN A 17 -4.88 13.39 0.60
C GLN A 17 -4.80 14.84 1.09
N ASN A 18 -5.79 15.66 0.74
CA ASN A 18 -5.92 17.06 1.18
C ASN A 18 -4.65 17.89 0.96
N GLY A 19 -4.03 17.74 -0.25
CA GLY A 19 -2.83 18.50 -0.62
C GLY A 19 -1.55 18.08 0.10
N ARG A 20 -1.54 16.93 0.77
CA ARG A 20 -0.40 16.38 1.50
C ARG A 20 -0.14 14.92 1.13
N LEU A 21 1.12 14.53 1.24
CA LEU A 21 1.51 13.13 1.21
C LEU A 21 1.46 12.57 2.64
N TRP A 22 0.72 11.50 2.83
CA TRP A 22 0.66 10.75 4.09
C TRP A 22 1.47 9.48 3.93
N VAL A 23 2.24 9.11 4.96
CA VAL A 23 3.08 7.91 4.97
C VAL A 23 3.04 7.24 6.33
N ALA A 24 3.16 5.92 6.36
CA ALA A 24 3.44 5.16 7.56
C ALA A 24 4.96 5.01 7.71
N ASP A 25 5.49 5.42 8.85
CA ASP A 25 6.89 5.22 9.26
C ASP A 25 6.93 4.03 10.21
N TRP A 26 7.18 2.85 9.67
CA TRP A 26 7.06 1.58 10.38
C TRP A 26 8.01 1.48 11.58
N THR A 27 9.24 1.93 11.40
CA THR A 27 10.28 1.80 12.43
C THR A 27 10.15 2.85 13.53
N ALA A 28 9.56 4.01 13.22
CA ALA A 28 9.20 5.01 14.22
C ALA A 28 7.82 4.76 14.85
N GLY A 29 6.97 3.91 14.23
CA GLY A 29 5.59 3.70 14.68
C GLY A 29 4.71 4.93 14.50
N LEU A 30 4.87 5.66 13.38
CA LEU A 30 4.19 6.93 13.18
C LEU A 30 3.44 6.97 11.84
N ILE A 31 2.26 7.57 11.83
CA ILE A 31 1.65 8.08 10.58
C ILE A 31 1.98 9.57 10.49
N ARG A 32 2.56 9.97 9.37
CA ARG A 32 2.99 11.34 9.10
C ARG A 32 2.26 11.93 7.91
N ALA A 33 1.96 13.23 7.97
CA ALA A 33 1.49 14.03 6.84
C ALA A 33 2.58 15.04 6.44
N ILE A 34 2.97 15.04 5.18
CA ILE A 34 4.08 15.84 4.62
C ILE A 34 3.49 16.80 3.61
N ASP A 35 3.71 18.09 3.78
CA ASP A 35 3.26 19.09 2.81
C ASP A 35 4.23 19.19 1.61
N PRO A 36 3.85 19.87 0.52
CA PRO A 36 4.71 20.03 -0.65
C PRO A 36 6.04 20.78 -0.39
N ALA A 37 6.17 21.47 0.75
CA ALA A 37 7.40 22.13 1.18
C ALA A 37 8.28 21.23 2.07
N GLY A 38 7.88 19.96 2.30
CA GLY A 38 8.61 19.00 3.12
C GLY A 38 8.39 19.15 4.63
N ARG A 39 7.41 19.96 5.09
CA ARG A 39 7.08 20.06 6.52
C ARG A 39 6.28 18.84 6.94
N VAL A 40 6.69 18.23 8.06
CA VAL A 40 6.13 17.01 8.60
C VAL A 40 5.24 17.29 9.80
N GLU A 41 4.06 16.72 9.81
CA GLU A 41 3.16 16.62 10.96
C GLU A 41 3.03 15.15 11.37
N VAL A 42 3.18 14.85 12.66
CA VAL A 42 2.84 13.53 13.22
C VAL A 42 1.35 13.50 13.49
N VAL A 43 0.66 12.57 12.85
CA VAL A 43 -0.81 12.42 12.94
C VAL A 43 -1.20 11.38 13.96
N LEU A 44 -0.46 10.28 14.01
CA LEU A 44 -0.72 9.15 14.92
C LEU A 44 0.60 8.53 15.33
N GLU A 45 0.68 8.12 16.59
CA GLU A 45 1.69 7.21 17.12
C GLU A 45 1.04 5.87 17.41
N HIS A 46 1.52 4.81 16.75
CA HIS A 46 1.05 3.44 16.92
C HIS A 46 2.13 2.44 16.54
N GLN A 47 2.61 1.66 17.50
CA GLN A 47 3.66 0.66 17.26
C GLN A 47 3.07 -0.57 16.58
N SER A 48 3.34 -0.72 15.31
CA SER A 48 2.99 -1.88 14.50
C SER A 48 3.95 -2.03 13.32
N LEU A 49 4.32 -3.27 13.01
CA LEU A 49 5.15 -3.60 11.86
C LEU A 49 4.64 -4.95 11.28
N PRO A 50 4.11 -4.94 10.05
CA PRO A 50 3.81 -3.77 9.21
C PRO A 50 2.70 -2.86 9.79
N MET A 51 2.64 -1.63 9.27
CA MET A 51 1.57 -0.66 9.50
C MET A 51 1.25 0.04 8.18
N CYS A 52 0.10 -0.24 7.60
CA CYS A 52 -0.42 0.43 6.41
C CYS A 52 -1.76 1.07 6.74
N PHE A 53 -2.19 2.04 5.95
CA PHE A 53 -3.44 2.72 6.21
C PHE A 53 -4.10 3.20 4.92
N ASP A 54 -5.40 3.46 5.02
CA ASP A 54 -6.14 4.13 3.99
C ASP A 54 -7.33 4.92 4.55
N PHE A 55 -7.88 5.83 3.74
CA PHE A 55 -8.91 6.77 4.17
C PHE A 55 -10.31 6.25 3.90
N LEU A 56 -11.18 6.37 4.87
CA LEU A 56 -12.61 6.14 4.67
C LEU A 56 -13.23 7.28 3.84
N PRO A 57 -14.22 6.98 2.97
CA PRO A 57 -14.99 8.00 2.29
C PRO A 57 -15.68 8.97 3.25
N ALA A 58 -16.15 10.13 2.74
CA ALA A 58 -16.97 11.09 3.46
C ALA A 58 -16.39 11.55 4.80
N ALA A 59 -15.07 11.85 4.84
CA ALA A 59 -14.38 12.30 6.06
C ALA A 59 -14.48 11.33 7.25
N GLY A 60 -14.69 10.03 6.97
CA GLY A 60 -14.81 8.97 7.98
C GLY A 60 -13.55 8.67 8.79
N GLY A 61 -12.45 9.41 8.59
CA GLY A 61 -11.15 9.15 9.19
C GLY A 61 -10.33 8.16 8.35
N LEU A 62 -9.38 7.47 8.96
CA LEU A 62 -8.59 6.43 8.30
C LEU A 62 -8.71 5.08 9.04
N VAL A 63 -8.48 4.01 8.28
CA VAL A 63 -8.31 2.66 8.82
C VAL A 63 -6.86 2.26 8.65
N LEU A 64 -6.26 1.65 9.68
CA LEU A 64 -4.87 1.19 9.65
C LEU A 64 -4.76 -0.27 10.08
N THR A 65 -3.74 -0.94 9.57
CA THR A 65 -3.37 -2.29 9.99
C THR A 65 -2.61 -2.24 11.31
N SER A 66 -2.93 -3.16 12.22
CA SER A 66 -2.21 -3.38 13.46
C SER A 66 -1.80 -4.85 13.53
N SER A 67 -0.56 -5.14 13.15
CA SER A 67 -0.02 -6.50 13.17
C SER A 67 0.04 -7.10 14.56
N SER A 68 0.49 -6.32 15.55
CA SER A 68 0.57 -6.79 16.93
C SER A 68 -0.79 -7.16 17.53
N GLN A 69 -1.86 -6.48 17.10
CA GLN A 69 -3.23 -6.75 17.55
C GLN A 69 -3.99 -7.68 16.60
N ARG A 70 -3.42 -8.01 15.44
CA ARG A 70 -4.08 -8.77 14.35
C ARG A 70 -5.47 -8.21 14.05
N ALA A 71 -5.50 -6.90 13.81
CA ALA A 71 -6.74 -6.14 13.68
C ALA A 71 -6.59 -5.00 12.67
N LEU A 72 -7.72 -4.48 12.23
CA LEU A 72 -7.80 -3.13 11.70
C LEU A 72 -8.27 -2.19 12.81
N LEU A 73 -7.64 -1.03 12.88
CA LEU A 73 -8.01 0.06 13.78
C LEU A 73 -8.54 1.23 12.93
N ARG A 74 -9.42 2.04 13.52
CA ARG A 74 -9.93 3.28 12.92
C ARG A 74 -9.49 4.47 13.75
N LEU A 75 -8.86 5.42 13.09
CA LEU A 75 -8.62 6.76 13.64
C LEU A 75 -9.74 7.68 13.15
N SER A 76 -10.59 8.11 14.06
CA SER A 76 -11.67 9.05 13.79
C SER A 76 -11.16 10.49 13.70
N ALA A 77 -11.95 11.40 13.13
CA ALA A 77 -11.57 12.80 12.96
C ALA A 77 -11.31 13.56 14.30
N ASP A 78 -11.86 13.07 15.40
CA ASP A 78 -11.62 13.59 16.75
C ASP A 78 -10.34 13.04 17.41
N GLY A 79 -9.55 12.24 16.68
CA GLY A 79 -8.30 11.62 17.17
C GLY A 79 -8.52 10.31 17.94
N THR A 80 -9.76 9.82 18.07
CA THR A 80 -10.04 8.56 18.76
C THR A 80 -9.59 7.37 17.93
N LEU A 81 -8.71 6.52 18.50
CA LEU A 81 -8.30 5.24 17.93
C LEU A 81 -9.16 4.10 18.51
N SER A 82 -9.84 3.37 17.67
CA SER A 82 -10.72 2.27 18.07
C SER A 82 -10.56 1.06 17.17
N ARG A 83 -10.95 -0.14 17.65
CA ARG A 83 -10.93 -1.35 16.83
C ARG A 83 -12.01 -1.26 15.74
N TYR A 84 -11.59 -1.44 14.49
CA TYR A 84 -12.47 -1.48 13.33
C TYR A 84 -12.94 -2.91 13.04
N ALA A 85 -11.99 -3.85 12.93
CA ALA A 85 -12.27 -5.27 12.71
C ALA A 85 -11.21 -6.16 13.38
N ASP A 86 -11.64 -7.30 13.90
CA ASP A 86 -10.76 -8.37 14.39
C ASP A 86 -10.39 -9.28 13.23
N LEU A 87 -9.08 -9.48 12.98
CA LEU A 87 -8.56 -10.35 11.94
C LEU A 87 -7.90 -11.62 12.52
N SER A 88 -7.85 -11.74 13.84
CA SER A 88 -7.18 -12.87 14.53
C SER A 88 -7.82 -14.22 14.25
N VAL A 89 -9.10 -14.21 13.84
CA VAL A 89 -9.84 -15.42 13.45
C VAL A 89 -9.50 -15.89 12.02
N LEU A 90 -8.88 -15.05 11.20
CA LEU A 90 -8.52 -15.36 9.81
C LEU A 90 -7.09 -15.88 9.66
N SER A 91 -6.17 -15.41 10.51
CA SER A 91 -4.76 -15.82 10.49
C SER A 91 -4.10 -15.64 11.85
N PRO A 92 -3.14 -16.50 12.23
CA PRO A 92 -2.25 -16.25 13.37
C PRO A 92 -1.26 -15.09 13.11
N HIS A 93 -1.08 -14.67 11.86
CA HIS A 93 -0.18 -13.60 11.47
C HIS A 93 -0.93 -12.27 11.29
N GLY A 94 -0.21 -11.16 11.45
CA GLY A 94 -0.78 -9.83 11.31
C GLY A 94 -1.11 -9.46 9.85
N PRO A 95 -2.03 -8.50 9.64
CA PRO A 95 -2.30 -7.96 8.30
C PRO A 95 -1.10 -7.21 7.76
N ASN A 96 -0.99 -7.15 6.42
CA ASN A 96 0.06 -6.39 5.72
C ASN A 96 -0.48 -5.06 5.19
N ASP A 97 -1.12 -5.01 4.03
CA ASP A 97 -1.62 -3.77 3.41
C ASP A 97 -3.14 -3.65 3.46
N VAL A 98 -3.64 -2.42 3.28
CA VAL A 98 -5.06 -2.08 3.28
C VAL A 98 -5.38 -1.05 2.20
N VAL A 99 -6.50 -1.26 1.49
CA VAL A 99 -7.06 -0.30 0.55
C VAL A 99 -8.56 -0.20 0.73
N ILE A 100 -9.13 0.98 0.53
CA ILE A 100 -10.57 1.22 0.70
C ILE A 100 -11.12 1.76 -0.62
N ASP A 101 -12.22 1.18 -1.11
CA ASP A 101 -12.89 1.66 -2.32
C ASP A 101 -13.80 2.89 -2.03
N GLY A 102 -14.30 3.52 -3.07
CA GLY A 102 -15.18 4.70 -2.95
C GLY A 102 -16.53 4.42 -2.28
N ARG A 103 -16.90 3.14 -2.13
CA ARG A 103 -18.11 2.70 -1.43
C ARG A 103 -17.85 2.42 0.06
N GLY A 104 -16.57 2.43 0.48
CA GLY A 104 -16.17 2.14 1.85
C GLY A 104 -15.87 0.67 2.11
N ASN A 105 -15.83 -0.18 1.08
CA ASN A 105 -15.35 -1.55 1.22
C ASN A 105 -13.85 -1.52 1.56
N THR A 106 -13.50 -2.12 2.68
CA THR A 106 -12.11 -2.14 3.19
C THR A 106 -11.50 -3.50 2.88
N TYR A 107 -10.57 -3.52 1.92
CA TYR A 107 -9.80 -4.72 1.57
C TYR A 107 -8.48 -4.70 2.33
N VAL A 108 -8.19 -5.77 3.05
CA VAL A 108 -6.95 -5.98 3.80
C VAL A 108 -6.33 -7.28 3.37
N ASN A 109 -5.03 -7.27 3.11
CA ASN A 109 -4.35 -8.52 2.79
C ASN A 109 -3.49 -9.02 3.95
N ASN A 110 -3.10 -10.28 3.83
CA ASN A 110 -2.23 -10.97 4.78
C ASN A 110 -1.33 -11.92 3.99
N VAL A 111 -0.02 -11.84 4.24
CA VAL A 111 0.96 -12.74 3.61
C VAL A 111 0.91 -14.15 4.20
N ASN A 112 0.26 -14.31 5.36
CA ASN A 112 -0.04 -15.55 6.07
C ASN A 112 1.19 -16.34 6.53
N PHE A 113 2.31 -15.67 6.75
CA PHE A 113 3.50 -16.18 7.42
C PHE A 113 4.26 -15.06 8.14
N ASP A 114 5.23 -15.41 8.98
CA ASP A 114 6.09 -14.44 9.67
C ASP A 114 7.21 -13.98 8.73
N PHE A 115 6.97 -12.85 8.09
CA PHE A 115 7.94 -12.26 7.16
C PHE A 115 9.28 -11.89 7.83
N ALA A 116 9.26 -11.45 9.10
CA ALA A 116 10.47 -11.07 9.83
C ALA A 116 11.35 -12.28 10.17
N ALA A 117 10.75 -13.46 10.30
CA ALA A 117 11.48 -14.71 10.47
C ALA A 117 12.14 -15.20 9.16
N GLY A 118 11.87 -14.54 8.04
CA GLY A 118 12.29 -14.95 6.71
C GLY A 118 11.32 -15.93 6.04
N PRO A 119 11.54 -16.25 4.75
CA PRO A 119 10.66 -17.18 4.06
C PRO A 119 10.71 -18.56 4.75
N PRO A 120 9.56 -19.20 4.98
CA PRO A 120 9.52 -20.53 5.57
C PRO A 120 10.22 -21.55 4.66
N ALA A 121 10.76 -22.62 5.26
CA ALA A 121 11.33 -23.73 4.51
C ALA A 121 10.19 -24.43 3.72
N GLY A 122 10.21 -24.37 2.42
CA GLY A 122 9.15 -24.82 1.51
C GLY A 122 8.22 -23.69 1.06
N ASP A 123 7.14 -24.05 0.37
CA ASP A 123 6.16 -23.05 -0.06
C ASP A 123 5.43 -22.49 1.17
N PRO A 124 5.42 -21.16 1.38
CA PRO A 124 4.64 -20.56 2.46
C PRO A 124 3.14 -20.84 2.26
N ALA A 125 2.40 -20.86 3.36
CA ALA A 125 0.95 -20.85 3.26
C ALA A 125 0.49 -19.67 2.40
N PRO A 126 -0.44 -19.89 1.47
CA PRO A 126 -0.87 -18.83 0.57
C PRO A 126 -1.49 -17.66 1.37
N GLY A 127 -1.16 -16.46 0.94
CA GLY A 127 -1.78 -15.24 1.44
C GLY A 127 -3.22 -15.08 0.92
N PHE A 128 -3.90 -14.08 1.44
CA PHE A 128 -5.29 -13.81 1.11
C PHE A 128 -5.62 -12.32 1.15
N VAL A 129 -6.77 -11.95 0.58
CA VAL A 129 -7.44 -10.67 0.79
C VAL A 129 -8.73 -10.93 1.56
N ALA A 130 -8.95 -10.16 2.61
CA ALA A 130 -10.21 -10.13 3.34
C ALA A 130 -10.95 -8.80 3.11
N LEU A 131 -12.28 -8.88 3.06
CA LEU A 131 -13.17 -7.75 3.12
C LEU A 131 -13.55 -7.52 4.59
N ALA A 132 -13.27 -6.32 5.09
CA ALA A 132 -13.57 -5.91 6.44
C ALA A 132 -14.62 -4.81 6.49
N SER A 133 -15.42 -4.83 7.54
CA SER A 133 -16.37 -3.80 7.94
C SER A 133 -16.37 -3.66 9.46
N PRO A 134 -16.98 -2.64 10.06
CA PRO A 134 -17.03 -2.50 11.51
C PRO A 134 -17.51 -3.78 12.21
N GLY A 135 -16.61 -4.40 12.99
CA GLY A 135 -16.89 -5.62 13.76
C GLY A 135 -16.86 -6.94 12.97
N SER A 136 -16.55 -6.93 11.67
CA SER A 136 -16.58 -8.14 10.85
C SER A 136 -15.46 -8.15 9.81
N ALA A 137 -14.95 -9.36 9.51
CA ALA A 137 -14.06 -9.58 8.38
C ALA A 137 -14.25 -11.00 7.81
N ARG A 138 -14.12 -11.14 6.48
CA ARG A 138 -14.18 -12.43 5.79
C ARG A 138 -13.18 -12.48 4.64
N VAL A 139 -12.61 -13.63 4.37
CA VAL A 139 -11.76 -13.83 3.18
C VAL A 139 -12.62 -13.72 1.92
N VAL A 140 -12.13 -12.97 0.93
CA VAL A 140 -12.78 -12.75 -0.37
C VAL A 140 -11.91 -13.17 -1.55
N ALA A 141 -10.61 -13.35 -1.35
CA ALA A 141 -9.70 -13.99 -2.28
C ALA A 141 -8.57 -14.67 -1.50
N ASP A 142 -8.20 -15.86 -1.90
CA ASP A 142 -7.14 -16.68 -1.31
C ASP A 142 -6.10 -17.08 -2.37
N ASP A 143 -5.16 -17.97 -2.01
CA ASP A 143 -4.10 -18.46 -2.89
C ASP A 143 -3.34 -17.32 -3.59
N LEU A 144 -2.89 -16.34 -2.82
CA LEU A 144 -2.04 -15.23 -3.27
C LEU A 144 -0.61 -15.44 -2.76
N ALA A 145 0.38 -15.23 -3.63
CA ALA A 145 1.78 -15.41 -3.28
C ALA A 145 2.41 -14.07 -2.83
N PHE A 146 2.44 -13.85 -1.53
CA PHE A 146 2.87 -12.61 -0.92
C PHE A 146 2.06 -11.41 -1.45
N PRO A 147 0.76 -11.33 -1.12
CA PRO A 147 -0.03 -10.16 -1.50
C PRO A 147 0.54 -8.92 -0.81
N ASN A 148 0.83 -7.90 -1.62
CA ASN A 148 1.46 -6.66 -1.18
C ASN A 148 0.58 -5.47 -1.57
N GLY A 149 1.11 -4.44 -2.21
CA GLY A 149 0.35 -3.26 -2.58
C GLY A 149 -0.96 -3.56 -3.29
N MET A 150 -1.99 -2.81 -2.95
CA MET A 150 -3.32 -2.92 -3.55
C MET A 150 -3.81 -1.58 -4.08
N ALA A 151 -4.54 -1.60 -5.18
CA ALA A 151 -5.19 -0.40 -5.73
C ALA A 151 -6.57 -0.74 -6.30
N VAL A 152 -7.52 0.18 -6.13
CA VAL A 152 -8.86 0.08 -6.71
C VAL A 152 -8.96 1.05 -7.88
N THR A 153 -9.57 0.60 -8.98
CA THR A 153 -9.82 1.46 -10.15
C THR A 153 -10.80 2.60 -9.82
N ALA A 154 -10.68 3.73 -10.54
CA ALA A 154 -11.44 4.95 -10.25
C ALA A 154 -12.97 4.75 -10.32
N ASP A 155 -13.44 3.77 -11.08
CA ASP A 155 -14.84 3.37 -11.21
C ASP A 155 -15.33 2.41 -10.11
N ASN A 156 -14.44 2.01 -9.19
CA ASN A 156 -14.68 1.00 -8.15
C ASN A 156 -15.04 -0.40 -8.69
N ALA A 157 -14.63 -0.73 -9.91
CA ALA A 157 -15.00 -2.00 -10.55
C ALA A 157 -13.94 -3.08 -10.35
N THR A 158 -12.67 -2.72 -10.15
CA THR A 158 -11.56 -3.68 -10.11
C THR A 158 -10.63 -3.40 -8.92
N LEU A 159 -10.28 -4.45 -8.19
CA LEU A 159 -9.17 -4.48 -7.25
C LEU A 159 -7.95 -5.10 -7.94
N ILE A 160 -6.81 -4.41 -7.92
CA ILE A 160 -5.52 -4.92 -8.38
C ILE A 160 -4.65 -5.17 -7.17
N VAL A 161 -4.01 -6.34 -7.11
CA VAL A 161 -3.15 -6.80 -6.01
C VAL A 161 -1.77 -7.17 -6.57
N ALA A 162 -0.72 -6.62 -6.00
CA ALA A 162 0.64 -7.06 -6.26
C ALA A 162 0.89 -8.42 -5.60
N GLU A 163 1.33 -9.40 -6.36
CA GLU A 163 1.80 -10.69 -5.84
C GLU A 163 3.33 -10.74 -5.98
N SER A 164 4.07 -10.31 -4.94
CA SER A 164 5.53 -10.15 -5.00
C SER A 164 6.25 -11.46 -5.37
N TYR A 165 5.78 -12.62 -4.85
CA TYR A 165 6.42 -13.92 -5.09
C TYR A 165 5.91 -14.65 -6.35
N ARG A 166 4.87 -14.12 -7.00
CA ARG A 166 4.44 -14.60 -8.33
C ARG A 166 4.80 -13.64 -9.45
N HIS A 167 5.54 -12.57 -9.13
CA HIS A 167 6.04 -11.61 -10.12
C HIS A 167 4.96 -11.07 -11.05
N ARG A 168 3.81 -10.68 -10.47
CA ARG A 168 2.66 -10.24 -11.26
C ARG A 168 1.73 -9.30 -10.48
N LEU A 169 0.89 -8.64 -11.23
CA LEU A 169 -0.30 -7.98 -10.71
C LEU A 169 -1.52 -8.84 -11.02
N THR A 170 -2.36 -9.10 -10.05
CA THR A 170 -3.58 -9.91 -10.16
C THR A 170 -4.80 -9.01 -9.96
N ALA A 171 -5.80 -9.13 -10.83
CA ALA A 171 -7.03 -8.36 -10.74
C ALA A 171 -8.24 -9.22 -10.37
N PHE A 172 -9.19 -8.55 -9.70
CA PHE A 172 -10.49 -9.09 -9.33
C PHE A 172 -11.58 -8.07 -9.66
N ASP A 173 -12.73 -8.53 -10.11
CA ASP A 173 -13.91 -7.69 -10.23
C ASP A 173 -14.55 -7.52 -8.85
N ILE A 174 -14.95 -6.28 -8.51
CA ILE A 174 -15.58 -5.93 -7.25
C ILE A 174 -17.09 -5.96 -7.41
N GLY A 175 -17.75 -6.87 -6.69
CA GLY A 175 -19.20 -6.96 -6.64
C GLY A 175 -19.84 -5.81 -5.85
N ALA A 176 -21.16 -5.69 -5.95
CA ALA A 176 -21.92 -4.66 -5.23
C ALA A 176 -21.83 -4.81 -3.71
N ASP A 177 -21.63 -6.03 -3.21
CA ASP A 177 -21.45 -6.37 -1.79
C ASP A 177 -19.97 -6.38 -1.35
N GLY A 178 -19.05 -5.93 -2.22
CA GLY A 178 -17.61 -5.94 -1.99
C GLY A 178 -16.93 -7.31 -2.18
N SER A 179 -17.68 -8.36 -2.56
CA SER A 179 -17.08 -9.66 -2.90
C SER A 179 -16.20 -9.54 -4.14
N LEU A 180 -15.13 -10.35 -4.18
CA LEU A 180 -14.20 -10.41 -5.30
C LEU A 180 -14.51 -11.63 -6.18
N SER A 181 -14.44 -11.43 -7.48
CA SER A 181 -14.69 -12.49 -8.48
C SER A 181 -13.80 -12.31 -9.70
N ASN A 182 -13.89 -13.21 -10.68
CA ASN A 182 -13.21 -13.13 -11.97
C ASN A 182 -11.71 -12.86 -11.84
N ARG A 183 -11.02 -13.64 -10.96
CA ARG A 183 -9.56 -13.57 -10.77
C ARG A 183 -8.85 -13.74 -12.12
N ARG A 184 -7.95 -12.83 -12.43
CA ARG A 184 -7.14 -12.86 -13.64
C ARG A 184 -5.77 -12.26 -13.43
N VAL A 185 -4.79 -12.68 -14.21
CA VAL A 185 -3.51 -11.98 -14.30
C VAL A 185 -3.78 -10.64 -14.99
N TRP A 186 -3.47 -9.54 -14.29
CA TRP A 186 -3.57 -8.20 -14.85
C TRP A 186 -2.31 -7.84 -15.65
N ALA A 187 -1.13 -8.17 -15.09
CA ALA A 187 0.15 -8.03 -15.75
C ALA A 187 1.17 -9.01 -15.19
N GLU A 188 1.88 -9.72 -16.03
CA GLU A 188 3.14 -10.37 -15.68
C GLU A 188 4.24 -9.29 -15.68
N VAL A 189 5.11 -9.29 -14.68
CA VAL A 189 6.15 -8.26 -14.53
C VAL A 189 7.57 -8.82 -14.66
N GLY A 190 7.71 -10.02 -15.25
CA GLY A 190 9.00 -10.69 -15.42
C GLY A 190 9.62 -11.11 -14.11
N ASP A 191 10.88 -10.75 -13.86
CA ASP A 191 11.60 -11.10 -12.64
C ASP A 191 11.40 -10.07 -11.51
N HIS A 192 10.57 -9.03 -11.74
CA HIS A 192 10.27 -8.01 -10.74
C HIS A 192 9.40 -8.53 -9.61
N SER A 193 9.64 -8.04 -8.40
CA SER A 193 8.83 -8.34 -7.21
C SER A 193 8.01 -7.10 -6.84
N PRO A 194 6.79 -6.93 -7.40
CA PRO A 194 6.00 -5.71 -7.20
C PRO A 194 5.59 -5.60 -5.73
N ASP A 195 5.82 -4.39 -5.17
CA ASP A 195 5.52 -4.02 -3.79
C ASP A 195 4.33 -3.03 -3.77
N GLY A 196 4.46 -1.85 -3.19
CA GLY A 196 3.40 -0.85 -3.18
C GLY A 196 3.06 -0.32 -4.57
N ILE A 197 1.76 -0.15 -4.87
CA ILE A 197 1.26 0.21 -6.20
C ILE A 197 0.32 1.43 -6.15
N CYS A 198 0.23 2.15 -7.27
CA CYS A 198 -0.82 3.14 -7.50
C CYS A 198 -1.24 3.18 -8.98
N LEU A 199 -2.42 3.75 -9.27
CA LEU A 199 -2.97 3.82 -10.62
C LEU A 199 -2.92 5.24 -11.18
N ASP A 200 -2.69 5.34 -12.48
CA ASP A 200 -2.79 6.59 -13.20
C ASP A 200 -4.12 6.72 -13.98
N ARG A 201 -4.32 7.89 -14.58
CA ARG A 201 -5.57 8.21 -15.29
C ARG A 201 -5.77 7.39 -16.58
N ASP A 202 -4.70 6.88 -17.17
CA ASP A 202 -4.77 6.02 -18.36
C ASP A 202 -5.06 4.55 -17.99
N GLY A 203 -5.22 4.27 -16.69
CA GLY A 203 -5.48 2.93 -16.16
C GLY A 203 -4.21 2.07 -16.04
N ALA A 204 -3.02 2.66 -16.21
CA ALA A 204 -1.78 1.95 -15.95
C ALA A 204 -1.43 1.96 -14.46
N ALA A 205 -0.71 0.94 -14.02
CA ALA A 205 -0.21 0.81 -12.66
C ALA A 205 1.27 1.20 -12.60
N TRP A 206 1.63 2.00 -11.59
CA TRP A 206 2.99 2.11 -11.11
C TRP A 206 3.17 1.11 -9.96
N TYR A 207 4.23 0.34 -9.98
CA TYR A 207 4.64 -0.49 -8.84
C TYR A 207 6.08 -0.18 -8.44
N ALA A 208 6.36 -0.26 -7.15
CA ALA A 208 7.71 -0.21 -6.59
C ALA A 208 8.34 -1.61 -6.59
N ASP A 209 9.67 -1.69 -6.73
CA ASP A 209 10.44 -2.92 -6.63
C ASP A 209 11.65 -2.68 -5.71
N VAL A 210 11.67 -3.42 -4.60
CA VAL A 210 12.71 -3.32 -3.57
C VAL A 210 14.06 -3.82 -4.10
N ALA A 211 14.06 -4.97 -4.79
CA ALA A 211 15.29 -5.63 -5.24
C ALA A 211 15.96 -4.87 -6.39
N ASP A 212 15.18 -4.46 -7.37
CA ASP A 212 15.65 -3.73 -8.55
C ASP A 212 15.77 -2.23 -8.33
N ARG A 213 15.34 -1.75 -7.16
CA ARG A 213 15.45 -0.34 -6.77
C ARG A 213 14.84 0.59 -7.80
N CYS A 214 13.60 0.34 -8.19
CA CYS A 214 12.92 1.12 -9.21
C CYS A 214 11.41 1.22 -8.95
N CYS A 215 10.77 2.15 -9.68
CA CYS A 215 9.35 2.10 -9.92
C CYS A 215 9.11 1.88 -11.41
N VAL A 216 8.17 1.01 -11.75
CA VAL A 216 7.84 0.67 -13.14
C VAL A 216 6.38 0.98 -13.40
N ARG A 217 6.12 1.64 -14.52
CA ARG A 217 4.77 1.87 -15.04
C ARG A 217 4.42 0.79 -16.05
N VAL A 218 3.34 0.09 -15.81
CA VAL A 218 2.90 -1.03 -16.66
C VAL A 218 1.41 -0.89 -16.98
N ARG A 219 1.00 -1.25 -18.20
CA ARG A 219 -0.42 -1.37 -18.53
C ARG A 219 -0.92 -2.80 -18.35
N GLU A 220 -2.24 -2.97 -18.32
CA GLU A 220 -2.85 -4.28 -18.37
C GLU A 220 -2.29 -5.08 -19.56
N GLY A 221 -1.91 -6.34 -19.30
CA GLY A 221 -1.20 -7.18 -20.27
C GLY A 221 0.33 -7.18 -20.14
N GLY A 222 0.92 -6.32 -19.28
CA GLY A 222 2.34 -6.40 -18.92
C GLY A 222 3.29 -5.52 -19.74
N GLU A 223 2.79 -4.70 -20.67
CA GLU A 223 3.67 -3.78 -21.40
C GLU A 223 4.20 -2.68 -20.47
N VAL A 224 5.53 -2.58 -20.38
CA VAL A 224 6.22 -1.52 -19.65
C VAL A 224 6.16 -0.22 -20.42
N LEU A 225 5.64 0.83 -19.78
CA LEU A 225 5.45 2.15 -20.38
C LEU A 225 6.48 3.17 -19.91
N ASP A 226 6.99 3.01 -18.68
CA ASP A 226 7.96 3.94 -18.09
C ASP A 226 8.71 3.26 -16.93
N ARG A 227 9.88 3.80 -16.55
CA ARG A 227 10.68 3.31 -15.44
C ARG A 227 11.44 4.44 -14.77
N VAL A 228 11.41 4.46 -13.45
CA VAL A 228 12.20 5.34 -12.60
C VAL A 228 13.23 4.50 -11.85
N GLN A 229 14.51 4.63 -12.18
CA GLN A 229 15.60 3.94 -11.49
C GLN A 229 16.04 4.76 -10.27
N LEU A 230 16.32 4.09 -9.15
CA LEU A 230 16.72 4.67 -7.88
C LEU A 230 18.10 4.15 -7.44
N ASP A 231 18.71 4.84 -6.50
CA ASP A 231 19.96 4.42 -5.84
C ASP A 231 19.73 3.51 -4.62
N ARG A 232 18.46 3.39 -4.18
CA ARG A 232 18.02 2.65 -2.99
C ARG A 232 16.74 1.87 -3.26
N ALA A 233 16.36 0.98 -2.35
CA ALA A 233 15.15 0.18 -2.48
C ALA A 233 13.90 1.05 -2.48
N ALA A 234 12.97 0.79 -3.42
CA ALA A 234 11.66 1.39 -3.47
C ALA A 234 10.63 0.44 -2.83
N PHE A 235 9.90 0.91 -1.83
CA PHE A 235 8.90 0.10 -1.14
C PHE A 235 7.49 0.38 -1.65
N ALA A 236 7.14 1.65 -1.83
CA ALA A 236 5.84 2.00 -2.40
C ALA A 236 5.90 3.31 -3.17
N CYS A 237 4.88 3.55 -3.97
CA CYS A 237 4.74 4.79 -4.73
C CYS A 237 3.29 5.29 -4.72
N MET A 238 3.14 6.62 -4.90
CA MET A 238 1.83 7.27 -4.96
C MET A 238 1.87 8.47 -5.89
N LEU A 239 0.90 8.58 -6.77
CA LEU A 239 0.71 9.75 -7.62
C LEU A 239 -0.04 10.85 -6.87
N GLY A 240 0.56 12.03 -6.81
CA GLY A 240 0.02 13.18 -6.10
C GLY A 240 0.53 14.51 -6.65
N GLY A 241 0.53 15.53 -5.82
CA GLY A 241 0.74 16.91 -6.25
C GLY A 241 -0.57 17.60 -6.67
N ASN A 242 -0.54 18.91 -6.84
CA ASN A 242 -1.74 19.69 -7.18
C ASN A 242 -2.37 19.26 -8.52
N ASP A 243 -1.54 18.88 -9.48
CA ASP A 243 -1.93 18.39 -10.80
C ASP A 243 -1.91 16.86 -10.91
N ARG A 244 -1.56 16.16 -9.81
CA ARG A 244 -1.38 14.70 -9.71
C ARG A 244 -0.30 14.14 -10.63
N ARG A 245 0.67 14.96 -11.05
CA ARG A 245 1.78 14.59 -11.94
C ARG A 245 3.11 14.44 -11.20
N THR A 246 3.07 14.20 -9.92
CA THR A 246 4.23 13.86 -9.11
C THR A 246 4.10 12.41 -8.62
N LEU A 247 5.02 11.56 -9.03
CA LEU A 247 5.19 10.24 -8.44
C LEU A 247 6.04 10.42 -7.17
N PHE A 248 5.44 10.26 -6.02
CA PHE A 248 6.14 10.15 -4.75
C PHE A 248 6.56 8.71 -4.54
N VAL A 249 7.85 8.50 -4.27
CA VAL A 249 8.40 7.18 -3.99
C VAL A 249 8.95 7.17 -2.58
N VAL A 250 8.51 6.24 -1.75
CA VAL A 250 9.08 5.98 -0.45
C VAL A 250 10.18 4.93 -0.60
N ALA A 251 11.39 5.27 -0.15
CA ALA A 251 12.59 4.49 -0.41
C ALA A 251 13.58 4.56 0.77
N ALA A 252 14.41 3.53 0.90
CA ALA A 252 15.49 3.48 1.90
C ALA A 252 16.58 2.52 1.46
N HIS A 253 17.74 2.55 2.12
CA HIS A 253 18.68 1.43 2.04
C HIS A 253 18.08 0.20 2.75
N TRP A 254 18.00 -0.90 2.03
CA TRP A 254 17.36 -2.11 2.52
C TRP A 254 18.38 -3.13 3.03
N PRO A 255 18.39 -3.44 4.34
CA PRO A 255 19.34 -4.39 4.91
C PRO A 255 18.93 -5.86 4.72
N GLY A 256 17.78 -6.12 4.09
CA GLY A 256 17.16 -7.44 3.97
C GLY A 256 16.17 -7.76 5.11
N PRO A 257 15.23 -8.69 4.86
CA PRO A 257 14.14 -8.98 5.80
C PRO A 257 14.65 -9.49 7.16
N GLN A 258 15.72 -10.31 7.18
CA GLN A 258 16.27 -10.86 8.41
C GLN A 258 16.93 -9.79 9.32
N ASN A 259 17.23 -8.62 8.78
CA ASN A 259 17.81 -7.51 9.53
C ASN A 259 16.78 -6.44 9.90
N LEU A 260 15.54 -6.55 9.43
CA LEU A 260 14.48 -5.56 9.62
C LEU A 260 14.30 -5.16 11.09
N MET A 261 14.26 -6.14 11.99
CA MET A 261 14.04 -5.92 13.43
C MET A 261 15.27 -5.44 14.18
N HIS A 262 16.46 -5.50 13.59
CA HIS A 262 17.74 -5.19 14.24
C HIS A 262 18.41 -3.95 13.65
N HIS A 263 17.96 -3.48 12.50
CA HIS A 263 18.51 -2.31 11.85
C HIS A 263 18.02 -1.02 12.54
N THR A 264 18.96 -0.16 12.94
CA THR A 264 18.66 1.06 13.70
C THR A 264 18.98 2.34 12.94
N GLU A 265 19.75 2.26 11.85
CA GLU A 265 20.20 3.41 11.08
C GLU A 265 19.41 3.55 9.77
N TRP A 266 18.11 3.86 9.91
CA TRP A 266 17.25 4.06 8.76
C TRP A 266 17.48 5.43 8.10
N ASP A 267 17.43 5.46 6.78
CA ASP A 267 17.60 6.66 5.96
C ASP A 267 16.38 6.87 5.03
N GLY A 268 15.21 6.54 5.53
CA GLY A 268 13.96 6.65 4.80
C GLY A 268 13.81 8.01 4.14
N THR A 269 13.46 7.97 2.88
CA THR A 269 13.42 9.13 1.99
C THR A 269 12.12 9.11 1.19
N VAL A 270 11.52 10.28 1.01
CA VAL A 270 10.49 10.50 0.00
C VAL A 270 11.11 11.21 -1.19
N LEU A 271 11.07 10.58 -2.34
CA LEU A 271 11.49 11.15 -3.62
C LEU A 271 10.27 11.66 -4.38
N ALA A 272 10.42 12.80 -5.05
CA ALA A 272 9.40 13.40 -5.91
C ALA A 272 9.89 13.38 -7.38
N VAL A 273 9.15 12.69 -8.23
CA VAL A 273 9.48 12.50 -9.64
C VAL A 273 8.35 13.05 -10.51
N PRO A 274 8.60 14.03 -11.36
CA PRO A 274 7.60 14.49 -12.34
C PRO A 274 7.25 13.39 -13.33
N VAL A 275 5.97 13.19 -13.61
CA VAL A 275 5.47 12.20 -14.56
C VAL A 275 4.49 12.82 -15.56
N LEU A 276 4.37 12.21 -16.73
CA LEU A 276 3.53 12.75 -17.82
C LEU A 276 2.03 12.49 -17.58
N VAL A 277 1.68 11.34 -17.03
CA VAL A 277 0.30 10.93 -16.81
C VAL A 277 -0.10 11.17 -15.36
N PRO A 278 -1.16 11.93 -15.10
CA PRO A 278 -1.58 12.21 -13.74
C PRO A 278 -2.19 10.97 -13.08
N GLY A 279 -2.16 10.91 -11.76
CA GLY A 279 -2.83 9.89 -10.99
C GLY A 279 -4.34 9.82 -11.26
N ALA A 280 -4.90 8.62 -11.21
CA ALA A 280 -6.34 8.37 -11.35
C ALA A 280 -7.16 9.09 -10.26
N GLY A 281 -6.52 9.39 -9.15
CA GLY A 281 -7.16 9.87 -7.95
C GLY A 281 -7.77 8.73 -7.16
N TRP A 282 -8.41 9.09 -6.07
CA TRP A 282 -9.05 8.11 -5.22
C TRP A 282 -10.41 7.67 -5.78
N PRO A 283 -10.76 6.38 -5.75
CA PRO A 283 -12.04 5.89 -6.23
C PRO A 283 -13.21 6.60 -5.52
N GLY A 284 -14.17 7.11 -6.30
CA GLY A 284 -15.43 7.65 -5.81
C GLY A 284 -15.35 8.90 -4.94
N ARG A 285 -14.19 9.50 -4.76
CA ARG A 285 -14.13 10.86 -4.22
C ARG A 285 -14.46 11.81 -5.35
N GLY A 286 -15.72 12.24 -5.33
CA GLY A 286 -16.17 13.31 -6.18
C GLY A 286 -15.14 14.43 -6.14
N SER A 287 -14.86 14.99 -7.27
CA SER A 287 -14.11 16.22 -7.48
C SER A 287 -14.64 17.31 -6.54
N GLY A 288 -14.20 17.28 -5.29
CA GLY A 288 -14.13 18.49 -4.49
C GLY A 288 -13.06 19.33 -5.18
N GLY A 289 -13.49 20.44 -5.74
CA GLY A 289 -12.77 21.32 -6.57
C GLY A 289 -11.47 21.85 -6.01
#